data_fc1c9afd1e79d21e8b415906cf6dcf3a
#
_entry.id   fc1c9afd1e79d21e8b415906cf6dcf3a
#
_cell.length_a   1.000
_cell.length_b   1.000
_cell.length_c   1.000
_cell.angle_alpha   90.00
_cell.angle_beta   90.00
_cell.angle_gamma   90.00
#
_symmetry.space_group_name_H-M   'P 1'
#
loop_
_entity.id
_entity.type
_entity.pdbx_description
1 polymer ?
#
loop_
_entity_poly.entity_id
_entity_poly.type
_entity_poly.pdbx_seq_one_letter_code
_entity_poly.pdbx_strand_id
1 'polypeptide(L)'
;LLEVVVDKVALDPPALKRQWRERRLSCDPRDVSGVWRFRDFLPEYPAGTVVTLGEGNTPLVRGNKTAKFAGLRTLWFKHLGWNPTSSFKDLGMTVGMTEANFVGTKAVGCASTGNTSASLAAYAARAGLIAKVYLPAGQISMNKLAQALDYGAELIEIPGSFDDALNALLESVNPDLYFLNSINPFRLEGQKTAMFELLEQLAWNIPDYLIVPGGNLGNSSAFGKAFEELKKFGLVEKVPKMIVVQAAGANPFARMWRAGSRQLVPVDKPETVATAIRIGNPRSWKKSLRGVEFTGGFVMDVTDEEIGEAKAMIGQDGIGCEPASATTLAGLRKLRSEGTIDPDAVVVAVLTGHVLKDTDFIIKHRKKPESREVAEVHAK
;
A
#
# COMPACT_ATOMS: atom_id res chain seq x y z
N LEU A 1 5.79 18.96 0.02
CA LEU A 1 6.45 17.71 -0.33
C LEU A 1 6.92 17.75 -1.79
N LEU A 2 8.15 17.28 -2.04
CA LEU A 2 8.71 17.15 -3.39
C LEU A 2 7.96 16.11 -4.22
N GLU A 3 8.07 16.23 -5.54
CA GLU A 3 7.46 15.33 -6.52
C GLU A 3 8.47 15.03 -7.64
N VAL A 4 8.50 13.78 -8.08
CA VAL A 4 9.20 13.41 -9.32
C VAL A 4 8.28 13.74 -10.48
N VAL A 5 8.77 14.40 -11.50
CA VAL A 5 8.02 14.72 -12.72
C VAL A 5 8.53 13.84 -13.84
N VAL A 6 7.62 13.08 -14.45
CA VAL A 6 7.93 12.35 -15.69
C VAL A 6 7.63 13.29 -16.85
N ASP A 7 8.70 13.67 -17.55
CA ASP A 7 8.62 14.49 -18.76
C ASP A 7 9.04 13.64 -19.97
N LYS A 8 8.06 13.08 -20.66
CA LYS A 8 8.25 12.27 -21.86
C LYS A 8 7.67 13.01 -23.05
N VAL A 9 8.48 13.21 -24.07
CA VAL A 9 8.06 13.77 -25.35
C VAL A 9 7.72 12.62 -26.29
N ALA A 10 6.50 12.57 -26.80
CA ALA A 10 6.01 11.61 -27.80
C ALA A 10 6.16 10.13 -27.41
N LEU A 11 5.17 9.59 -26.68
CA LEU A 11 5.02 8.15 -26.48
C LEU A 11 4.08 7.57 -27.55
N ASP A 12 4.35 6.36 -28.00
CA ASP A 12 3.38 5.51 -28.72
C ASP A 12 2.71 4.57 -27.71
N PRO A 13 1.50 4.87 -27.20
CA PRO A 13 0.86 4.06 -26.16
C PRO A 13 0.63 2.59 -26.56
N PRO A 14 0.22 2.25 -27.80
CA PRO A 14 0.11 0.86 -28.23
C PRO A 14 1.45 0.13 -28.21
N ALA A 15 2.53 0.74 -28.70
CA ALA A 15 3.87 0.13 -28.70
C ALA A 15 4.36 -0.08 -27.27
N LEU A 16 4.16 0.90 -26.38
CA LEU A 16 4.57 0.81 -24.99
C LEU A 16 3.83 -0.29 -24.23
N LYS A 17 2.51 -0.44 -24.44
CA LYS A 17 1.73 -1.54 -23.87
C LYS A 17 2.21 -2.91 -24.36
N ARG A 18 2.59 -3.04 -25.63
CA ARG A 18 3.21 -4.27 -26.15
C ARG A 18 4.54 -4.55 -25.48
N GLN A 19 5.42 -3.56 -25.39
CA GLN A 19 6.73 -3.67 -24.74
C GLN A 19 6.62 -4.11 -23.28
N TRP A 20 5.69 -3.55 -22.49
CA TRP A 20 5.47 -3.98 -21.11
C TRP A 20 5.01 -5.44 -21.01
N ARG A 21 4.20 -5.90 -21.95
CA ARG A 21 3.79 -7.31 -22.03
C ARG A 21 4.96 -8.22 -22.39
N GLU A 22 5.79 -7.84 -23.35
CA GLU A 22 6.98 -8.59 -23.78
C GLU A 22 8.01 -8.70 -22.65
N ARG A 23 8.21 -7.63 -21.87
CA ARG A 23 9.09 -7.65 -20.69
C ARG A 23 8.69 -8.73 -19.66
N ARG A 24 7.44 -9.13 -19.59
CA ARG A 24 7.00 -10.23 -18.70
C ARG A 24 7.59 -11.59 -19.09
N LEU A 25 8.07 -11.75 -20.29
CA LEU A 25 8.69 -12.98 -20.81
C LEU A 25 10.22 -12.93 -20.70
N SER A 26 10.79 -11.82 -20.25
CA SER A 26 12.22 -11.61 -20.09
C SER A 26 12.73 -12.19 -18.77
N CYS A 27 14.02 -12.55 -18.75
CA CYS A 27 14.75 -12.95 -17.54
C CYS A 27 15.61 -11.82 -16.95
N ASP A 28 15.62 -10.61 -17.54
CA ASP A 28 16.28 -9.45 -16.94
C ASP A 28 15.64 -9.15 -15.57
N PRO A 29 16.40 -9.05 -14.47
CA PRO A 29 15.85 -8.76 -13.14
C PRO A 29 14.92 -7.54 -13.09
N ARG A 30 15.17 -6.51 -13.93
CA ARG A 30 14.33 -5.32 -14.05
C ARG A 30 12.97 -5.65 -14.70
N ASP A 31 12.93 -6.61 -15.61
CA ASP A 31 11.71 -7.04 -16.28
C ASP A 31 10.92 -8.04 -15.42
N VAL A 32 11.62 -8.86 -14.62
CA VAL A 32 11.01 -9.75 -13.63
C VAL A 32 10.33 -8.95 -12.51
N SER A 33 10.87 -7.77 -12.16
CA SER A 33 10.19 -6.85 -11.23
C SER A 33 8.92 -6.28 -11.85
N GLY A 34 7.79 -6.41 -11.14
CA GLY A 34 6.52 -5.78 -11.52
C GLY A 34 6.54 -4.25 -11.40
N VAL A 35 7.61 -3.66 -10.82
CA VAL A 35 7.84 -2.22 -10.75
C VAL A 35 8.73 -1.77 -11.91
N TRP A 36 9.92 -2.32 -12.03
CA TRP A 36 10.92 -1.89 -13.02
C TRP A 36 10.55 -2.27 -14.45
N ARG A 37 9.63 -3.19 -14.63
CA ARG A 37 9.01 -3.47 -15.92
C ARG A 37 8.37 -2.22 -16.55
N PHE A 38 7.91 -1.28 -15.72
CA PHE A 38 7.32 0.01 -16.11
C PHE A 38 8.34 1.17 -16.02
N ARG A 39 9.64 0.89 -16.14
CA ARG A 39 10.73 1.88 -15.99
C ARG A 39 10.64 3.08 -16.93
N ASP A 40 9.85 2.99 -18.01
CA ASP A 40 9.58 4.14 -18.89
C ASP A 40 8.88 5.30 -18.14
N PHE A 41 8.23 5.00 -17.02
CA PHE A 41 7.56 5.98 -16.14
C PHE A 41 8.28 6.17 -14.79
N LEU A 42 9.47 5.63 -14.63
CA LEU A 42 10.29 5.78 -13.43
C LEU A 42 11.51 6.66 -13.72
N PRO A 43 12.19 7.19 -12.69
CA PRO A 43 13.49 7.81 -12.86
C PRO A 43 14.48 6.85 -13.53
N GLU A 44 15.35 7.39 -14.35
CA GLU A 44 16.33 6.60 -15.08
C GLU A 44 17.57 6.32 -14.22
N TYR A 45 17.94 5.04 -14.15
CA TYR A 45 19.13 4.59 -13.42
C TYR A 45 19.95 3.62 -14.27
N PRO A 46 21.29 3.58 -14.09
CA PRO A 46 22.10 2.51 -14.63
C PRO A 46 21.60 1.15 -14.15
N ALA A 47 21.58 0.15 -15.02
CA ALA A 47 21.01 -1.17 -14.69
C ALA A 47 21.63 -1.80 -13.42
N GLY A 48 22.94 -1.62 -13.22
CA GLY A 48 23.67 -2.17 -12.07
C GLY A 48 23.35 -1.51 -10.72
N THR A 49 22.66 -0.35 -10.71
CA THR A 49 22.26 0.34 -9.47
C THR A 49 20.86 -0.04 -9.00
N VAL A 50 20.08 -0.72 -9.85
CA VAL A 50 18.70 -1.10 -9.53
C VAL A 50 18.68 -2.16 -8.44
N VAL A 51 17.98 -1.84 -7.34
CA VAL A 51 17.79 -2.73 -6.20
C VAL A 51 16.39 -3.34 -6.27
N THR A 52 16.30 -4.64 -6.52
CA THR A 52 15.01 -5.36 -6.63
C THR A 52 15.05 -6.72 -5.95
N LEU A 53 13.91 -7.13 -5.45
CA LEU A 53 13.58 -8.46 -4.92
C LEU A 53 12.47 -9.14 -5.73
N GLY A 54 12.16 -8.63 -6.95
CA GLY A 54 11.10 -9.13 -7.81
C GLY A 54 9.70 -8.69 -7.37
N GLU A 55 9.60 -7.59 -6.65
CA GLU A 55 8.33 -6.99 -6.19
C GLU A 55 7.38 -6.65 -7.34
N GLY A 56 6.10 -6.50 -7.03
CA GLY A 56 5.03 -6.36 -8.01
C GLY A 56 4.56 -7.73 -8.52
N ASN A 57 4.02 -7.79 -9.71
CA ASN A 57 3.35 -8.98 -10.29
C ASN A 57 2.33 -9.62 -9.34
N THR A 58 1.68 -8.76 -8.56
CA THR A 58 0.75 -9.16 -7.53
C THR A 58 -0.58 -9.60 -8.12
N PRO A 59 -1.26 -10.58 -7.51
CA PRO A 59 -2.48 -11.14 -8.11
C PRO A 59 -3.64 -10.15 -8.11
N LEU A 60 -4.47 -10.27 -9.14
CA LEU A 60 -5.81 -9.71 -9.21
C LEU A 60 -6.80 -10.87 -9.01
N VAL A 61 -7.42 -10.92 -7.84
CA VAL A 61 -8.25 -12.06 -7.41
C VAL A 61 -9.72 -11.67 -7.45
N ARG A 62 -10.57 -12.53 -8.04
CA ARG A 62 -12.01 -12.30 -8.03
C ARG A 62 -12.60 -12.65 -6.66
N GLY A 63 -13.38 -11.74 -6.09
CA GLY A 63 -14.17 -12.01 -4.89
C GLY A 63 -15.44 -12.80 -5.25
N ASN A 64 -15.74 -13.85 -4.48
CA ASN A 64 -16.92 -14.67 -4.66
C ASN A 64 -17.94 -14.43 -3.53
N LYS A 65 -17.61 -14.87 -2.31
CA LYS A 65 -18.44 -14.61 -1.12
C LYS A 65 -18.42 -13.13 -0.76
N THR A 66 -17.27 -12.47 -0.92
CA THR A 66 -17.09 -11.05 -0.70
C THR A 66 -17.90 -10.19 -1.66
N ALA A 67 -18.02 -10.58 -2.93
CA ALA A 67 -18.88 -9.88 -3.89
C ALA A 67 -20.35 -9.96 -3.47
N LYS A 68 -20.84 -11.14 -3.06
CA LYS A 68 -22.19 -11.33 -2.52
C LYS A 68 -22.41 -10.53 -1.24
N PHE A 69 -21.44 -10.54 -0.32
CA PHE A 69 -21.46 -9.78 0.93
C PHE A 69 -21.57 -8.27 0.69
N ALA A 70 -20.87 -7.77 -0.33
CA ALA A 70 -20.95 -6.38 -0.75
C ALA A 70 -22.16 -6.05 -1.63
N GLY A 71 -22.93 -7.03 -2.10
CA GLY A 71 -24.05 -6.83 -3.02
C GLY A 71 -23.63 -6.41 -4.43
N LEU A 72 -22.51 -6.94 -4.92
CA LEU A 72 -21.98 -6.70 -6.27
C LEU A 72 -21.97 -7.96 -7.12
N ARG A 73 -22.09 -7.80 -8.45
CA ARG A 73 -21.86 -8.87 -9.43
C ARG A 73 -20.38 -9.07 -9.71
N THR A 74 -19.59 -7.99 -9.70
CA THR A 74 -18.15 -8.03 -10.03
C THR A 74 -17.33 -7.25 -9.01
N LEU A 75 -16.53 -8.00 -8.23
CA LEU A 75 -15.55 -7.46 -7.29
C LEU A 75 -14.21 -8.13 -7.53
N TRP A 76 -13.17 -7.31 -7.67
CA TRP A 76 -11.79 -7.75 -7.77
C TRP A 76 -10.98 -7.24 -6.59
N PHE A 77 -10.02 -8.04 -6.13
CA PHE A 77 -9.04 -7.64 -5.15
C PHE A 77 -7.66 -7.55 -5.81
N LYS A 78 -7.08 -6.34 -5.83
CA LYS A 78 -5.67 -6.16 -6.15
C LYS A 78 -4.86 -6.41 -4.89
N HIS A 79 -4.23 -7.58 -4.80
CA HIS A 79 -3.62 -8.06 -3.56
C HIS A 79 -2.14 -7.70 -3.44
N LEU A 80 -1.82 -6.48 -3.06
CA LEU A 80 -0.45 -5.97 -2.89
C LEU A 80 0.29 -6.58 -1.68
N GLY A 81 -0.37 -7.38 -0.87
CA GLY A 81 0.26 -8.15 0.21
C GLY A 81 1.09 -9.35 -0.26
N TRP A 82 1.08 -9.68 -1.55
CA TRP A 82 1.90 -10.74 -2.14
C TRP A 82 3.26 -10.23 -2.65
N ASN A 83 3.75 -9.19 -2.04
CA ASN A 83 5.09 -8.68 -2.26
C ASN A 83 6.12 -9.37 -1.33
N PRO A 84 7.42 -9.27 -1.59
CA PRO A 84 8.49 -9.98 -0.84
C PRO A 84 8.40 -9.83 0.69
N THR A 85 8.10 -8.63 1.20
CA THR A 85 7.92 -8.42 2.65
C THR A 85 6.45 -8.40 3.07
N SER A 86 5.57 -8.96 2.26
CA SER A 86 4.13 -9.12 2.51
C SER A 86 3.34 -7.81 2.58
N SER A 87 3.77 -6.73 1.93
CA SER A 87 3.03 -5.48 1.82
C SER A 87 3.38 -4.63 0.59
N PHE A 88 2.49 -3.70 0.24
CA PHE A 88 2.70 -2.75 -0.85
C PHE A 88 3.90 -1.82 -0.69
N LYS A 89 4.52 -1.79 0.51
CA LYS A 89 5.67 -0.94 0.79
C LYS A 89 6.84 -1.27 -0.12
N ASP A 90 6.97 -2.51 -0.54
CA ASP A 90 8.04 -3.01 -1.41
C ASP A 90 8.05 -2.30 -2.76
N LEU A 91 6.86 -2.01 -3.31
CA LEU A 91 6.76 -1.29 -4.58
C LEU A 91 7.45 0.08 -4.55
N GLY A 92 7.30 0.80 -3.44
CA GLY A 92 7.97 2.08 -3.27
C GLY A 92 9.42 1.94 -2.80
N MET A 93 9.69 0.88 -2.04
CA MET A 93 11.01 0.72 -1.44
C MET A 93 12.08 0.38 -2.48
N THR A 94 11.74 -0.41 -3.50
CA THR A 94 12.66 -0.73 -4.60
C THR A 94 13.17 0.55 -5.30
N VAL A 95 12.29 1.51 -5.60
CA VAL A 95 12.71 2.76 -6.26
C VAL A 95 13.44 3.69 -5.30
N GLY A 96 12.94 3.86 -4.06
CA GLY A 96 13.63 4.67 -3.05
C GLY A 96 15.00 4.13 -2.67
N MET A 97 15.16 2.81 -2.61
CA MET A 97 16.45 2.17 -2.32
C MET A 97 17.41 2.27 -3.51
N THR A 98 16.90 2.16 -4.73
CA THR A 98 17.69 2.38 -5.94
C THR A 98 18.24 3.81 -5.98
N GLU A 99 17.43 4.81 -5.61
CA GLU A 99 17.90 6.20 -5.47
C GLU A 99 18.99 6.31 -4.41
N ALA A 100 18.77 5.73 -3.21
CA ALA A 100 19.77 5.73 -2.14
C ALA A 100 21.11 5.11 -2.59
N ASN A 101 21.03 3.98 -3.29
CA ASN A 101 22.20 3.30 -3.85
C ASN A 101 22.89 4.14 -4.94
N PHE A 102 22.11 4.79 -5.80
CA PHE A 102 22.61 5.64 -6.89
C PHE A 102 23.35 6.87 -6.37
N VAL A 103 22.86 7.51 -5.32
CA VAL A 103 23.53 8.68 -4.70
C VAL A 103 24.70 8.28 -3.79
N GLY A 104 24.96 6.98 -3.59
CA GLY A 104 26.12 6.47 -2.87
C GLY A 104 26.04 6.59 -1.35
N THR A 105 24.83 6.62 -0.76
CA THR A 105 24.66 6.64 0.70
C THR A 105 25.12 5.32 1.33
N LYS A 106 25.52 5.36 2.61
CA LYS A 106 25.93 4.16 3.35
C LYS A 106 24.81 3.56 4.19
N ALA A 107 23.82 4.38 4.54
CA ALA A 107 22.73 3.97 5.40
C ALA A 107 21.39 4.55 4.93
N VAL A 108 20.33 3.84 5.23
CA VAL A 108 18.94 4.27 4.98
C VAL A 108 18.15 4.25 6.28
N GLY A 109 17.22 5.18 6.45
CA GLY A 109 16.47 5.31 7.70
C GLY A 109 14.97 5.48 7.50
N CYS A 110 14.18 4.91 8.42
CA CYS A 110 12.77 5.22 8.54
C CYS A 110 12.31 5.22 10.01
N ALA A 111 11.28 5.99 10.31
CA ALA A 111 10.53 5.87 11.56
C ALA A 111 9.28 5.01 11.29
N SER A 112 9.26 3.77 11.78
CA SER A 112 8.14 2.84 11.59
C SER A 112 8.31 1.56 12.41
N THR A 113 7.23 1.09 13.02
CA THR A 113 7.16 -0.21 13.72
C THR A 113 6.51 -1.33 12.90
N GLY A 114 6.26 -1.12 11.60
CA GLY A 114 5.43 -2.04 10.80
C GLY A 114 5.94 -2.29 9.39
N ASN A 115 5.02 -2.26 8.42
CA ASN A 115 5.32 -2.64 7.04
C ASN A 115 6.47 -1.84 6.38
N THR A 116 6.69 -0.57 6.79
CA THR A 116 7.77 0.24 6.22
C THR A 116 9.14 -0.22 6.71
N SER A 117 9.29 -0.52 8.01
CA SER A 117 10.56 -1.00 8.56
C SER A 117 10.96 -2.35 7.99
N ALA A 118 10.00 -3.28 7.87
CA ALA A 118 10.25 -4.59 7.25
C ALA A 118 10.75 -4.45 5.80
N SER A 119 10.08 -3.61 5.01
CA SER A 119 10.47 -3.37 3.62
C SER A 119 11.82 -2.64 3.52
N LEU A 120 12.06 -1.60 4.35
CA LEU A 120 13.35 -0.91 4.39
C LEU A 120 14.50 -1.88 4.64
N ALA A 121 14.38 -2.70 5.68
CA ALA A 121 15.43 -3.63 6.08
C ALA A 121 15.76 -4.67 4.98
N ALA A 122 14.73 -5.27 4.37
CA ALA A 122 14.90 -6.22 3.29
C ALA A 122 15.65 -5.64 2.08
N TYR A 123 15.24 -4.44 1.65
CA TYR A 123 15.85 -3.79 0.47
C TYR A 123 17.22 -3.20 0.80
N ALA A 124 17.47 -2.75 2.04
CA ALA A 124 18.79 -2.32 2.49
C ALA A 124 19.78 -3.49 2.52
N ALA A 125 19.37 -4.63 3.09
CA ALA A 125 20.18 -5.85 3.06
C ALA A 125 20.51 -6.27 1.62
N ARG A 126 19.53 -6.18 0.69
CA ARG A 126 19.74 -6.47 -0.72
C ARG A 126 20.73 -5.52 -1.39
N ALA A 127 20.74 -4.25 -0.99
CA ALA A 127 21.64 -3.22 -1.51
C ALA A 127 23.02 -3.18 -0.84
N GLY A 128 23.22 -3.93 0.26
CA GLY A 128 24.44 -3.84 1.08
C GLY A 128 24.52 -2.54 1.90
N LEU A 129 23.38 -1.90 2.20
CA LEU A 129 23.27 -0.67 2.99
C LEU A 129 22.85 -0.98 4.43
N ILE A 130 23.23 -0.11 5.36
CA ILE A 130 22.80 -0.21 6.76
C ILE A 130 21.36 0.30 6.88
N ALA A 131 20.44 -0.53 7.41
CA ALA A 131 19.08 -0.12 7.71
C ALA A 131 18.96 0.40 9.14
N LYS A 132 18.48 1.63 9.34
CA LYS A 132 18.23 2.25 10.64
C LYS A 132 16.74 2.48 10.86
N VAL A 133 16.15 1.82 11.86
CA VAL A 133 14.73 1.91 12.18
C VAL A 133 14.55 2.66 13.49
N TYR A 134 13.98 3.86 13.41
CA TYR A 134 13.72 4.74 14.56
C TYR A 134 12.35 4.42 15.16
N LEU A 135 12.29 4.25 16.47
CA LEU A 135 11.14 3.73 17.20
C LEU A 135 10.92 4.49 18.51
N PRO A 136 9.68 4.70 18.97
CA PRO A 136 9.43 5.18 20.32
C PRO A 136 9.83 4.10 21.35
N ALA A 137 10.60 4.50 22.36
CA ALA A 137 11.07 3.61 23.42
C ALA A 137 9.91 2.94 24.17
N GLY A 138 10.04 1.64 24.47
CA GLY A 138 9.08 0.90 25.29
C GLY A 138 7.72 0.57 24.66
N GLN A 139 7.47 0.96 23.40
CA GLN A 139 6.20 0.71 22.71
C GLN A 139 6.33 -0.32 21.56
N ILE A 140 7.22 -1.28 21.69
CA ILE A 140 7.63 -2.15 20.60
C ILE A 140 6.94 -3.51 20.70
N SER A 141 6.13 -3.85 19.70
CA SER A 141 5.73 -5.22 19.45
C SER A 141 6.83 -5.93 18.66
N MET A 142 7.58 -6.84 19.30
CA MET A 142 8.65 -7.60 18.65
C MET A 142 8.13 -8.38 17.44
N ASN A 143 6.89 -8.88 17.47
CA ASN A 143 6.28 -9.57 16.34
C ASN A 143 6.19 -8.69 15.08
N LYS A 144 5.96 -7.38 15.25
CA LYS A 144 5.91 -6.44 14.12
C LYS A 144 7.28 -6.09 13.58
N LEU A 145 8.32 -6.21 14.40
CA LEU A 145 9.70 -5.92 14.03
C LEU A 145 10.48 -7.17 13.59
N ALA A 146 9.92 -8.37 13.79
CA ALA A 146 10.62 -9.63 13.50
C ALA A 146 11.27 -9.65 12.11
N GLN A 147 10.56 -9.22 11.08
CA GLN A 147 11.14 -9.15 9.73
C GLN A 147 12.29 -8.13 9.63
N ALA A 148 12.18 -6.96 10.27
CA ALA A 148 13.24 -5.96 10.21
C ALA A 148 14.51 -6.45 10.93
N LEU A 149 14.34 -7.14 12.04
CA LEU A 149 15.43 -7.78 12.80
C LEU A 149 16.10 -8.91 12.00
N ASP A 150 15.30 -9.78 11.39
CA ASP A 150 15.81 -10.91 10.58
C ASP A 150 16.66 -10.42 9.40
N TYR A 151 16.30 -9.27 8.82
CA TYR A 151 17.06 -8.62 7.76
C TYR A 151 18.22 -7.74 8.26
N GLY A 152 18.54 -7.77 9.56
CA GLY A 152 19.70 -7.10 10.15
C GLY A 152 19.55 -5.59 10.35
N ALA A 153 18.34 -5.07 10.53
CA ALA A 153 18.16 -3.65 10.80
C ALA A 153 18.64 -3.26 12.21
N GLU A 154 19.30 -2.11 12.30
CA GLU A 154 19.63 -1.44 13.57
C GLU A 154 18.36 -0.72 14.10
N LEU A 155 17.96 -1.07 15.33
CA LEU A 155 16.85 -0.41 16.01
C LEU A 155 17.37 0.76 16.86
N ILE A 156 16.81 1.95 16.65
CA ILE A 156 17.17 3.17 17.38
C ILE A 156 15.94 3.60 18.17
N GLU A 157 15.99 3.39 19.48
CA GLU A 157 14.92 3.77 20.39
C GLU A 157 15.04 5.23 20.79
N ILE A 158 13.97 6.00 20.59
CA ILE A 158 13.87 7.41 20.91
C ILE A 158 12.85 7.58 22.06
N PRO A 159 13.20 8.26 23.15
CA PRO A 159 12.23 8.60 24.20
C PRO A 159 11.08 9.44 23.62
N GLY A 160 9.83 9.09 23.97
CA GLY A 160 8.64 9.84 23.55
C GLY A 160 7.73 9.11 22.61
N SER A 161 7.14 9.83 21.67
CA SER A 161 6.12 9.38 20.71
C SER A 161 6.70 8.94 19.37
N PHE A 162 5.81 8.46 18.49
CA PHE A 162 6.18 8.19 17.10
C PHE A 162 6.63 9.46 16.33
N ASP A 163 6.02 10.62 16.65
CA ASP A 163 6.42 11.89 16.04
C ASP A 163 7.80 12.34 16.52
N ASP A 164 8.18 12.04 17.77
CA ASP A 164 9.53 12.28 18.27
C ASP A 164 10.57 11.40 17.56
N ALA A 165 10.27 10.14 17.34
CA ALA A 165 11.14 9.25 16.57
C ALA A 165 11.28 9.70 15.10
N LEU A 166 10.20 10.20 14.49
CA LEU A 166 10.26 10.77 13.15
C LEU A 166 11.07 12.07 13.10
N ASN A 167 10.90 12.96 14.08
CA ASN A 167 11.66 14.20 14.16
C ASN A 167 13.15 13.93 14.38
N ALA A 168 13.51 13.01 15.29
CA ALA A 168 14.89 12.60 15.50
C ALA A 168 15.55 12.07 14.22
N LEU A 169 14.80 11.30 13.39
CA LEU A 169 15.28 10.88 12.10
C LEU A 169 15.49 12.06 11.14
N LEU A 170 14.55 13.00 11.07
CA LEU A 170 14.61 14.15 10.14
C LEU A 170 15.67 15.18 10.54
N GLU A 171 15.94 15.31 11.85
CA GLU A 171 16.95 16.20 12.41
C GLU A 171 18.35 15.59 12.43
N SER A 172 18.47 14.31 12.09
CA SER A 172 19.77 13.65 12.01
C SER A 172 20.65 14.31 10.93
N VAL A 173 21.69 15.00 11.35
CA VAL A 173 22.70 15.65 10.49
C VAL A 173 23.74 14.62 10.05
N ASN A 174 23.29 13.52 9.42
CA ASN A 174 24.20 12.52 8.90
C ASN A 174 24.10 12.49 7.37
N PRO A 175 25.12 12.98 6.64
CA PRO A 175 25.10 13.01 5.18
C PRO A 175 25.07 11.60 4.55
N ASP A 176 25.51 10.59 5.28
CA ASP A 176 25.50 9.19 4.83
C ASP A 176 24.14 8.48 5.07
N LEU A 177 23.14 9.17 5.66
CA LEU A 177 21.82 8.59 5.96
C LEU A 177 20.74 9.13 5.02
N TYR A 178 20.18 8.26 4.19
CA TYR A 178 19.10 8.59 3.26
C TYR A 178 17.73 8.24 3.84
N PHE A 179 16.78 9.18 3.83
CA PHE A 179 15.47 8.99 4.46
C PHE A 179 14.45 8.34 3.53
N LEU A 180 13.90 7.20 3.95
CA LEU A 180 12.92 6.41 3.20
C LEU A 180 11.56 6.30 3.90
N ASN A 181 11.08 7.42 4.46
CA ASN A 181 9.72 7.53 4.98
C ASN A 181 8.69 7.82 3.88
N SER A 182 7.42 7.93 4.27
CA SER A 182 6.29 8.21 3.36
C SER A 182 6.36 9.56 2.63
N ILE A 183 7.23 10.46 3.07
CA ILE A 183 7.49 11.76 2.44
C ILE A 183 8.46 11.69 1.26
N ASN A 184 9.21 10.58 1.12
CA ASN A 184 10.18 10.41 0.04
C ASN A 184 9.46 10.28 -1.31
N PRO A 185 9.75 11.15 -2.31
CA PRO A 185 9.01 11.19 -3.57
C PRO A 185 9.24 9.96 -4.45
N PHE A 186 10.44 9.37 -4.41
CA PHE A 186 10.80 8.18 -5.20
C PHE A 186 9.98 6.96 -4.79
N ARG A 187 9.55 6.88 -3.52
CA ARG A 187 8.66 5.81 -3.08
C ARG A 187 7.29 5.86 -3.74
N LEU A 188 6.77 7.05 -4.05
CA LEU A 188 5.50 7.19 -4.76
C LEU A 188 5.62 6.69 -6.21
N GLU A 189 6.78 6.87 -6.83
CA GLU A 189 7.04 6.40 -8.19
C GLU A 189 6.92 4.88 -8.29
N GLY A 190 7.52 4.15 -7.36
CA GLY A 190 7.36 2.70 -7.32
C GLY A 190 5.91 2.26 -7.04
N GLN A 191 5.24 2.90 -6.08
CA GLN A 191 3.86 2.54 -5.73
C GLN A 191 2.87 2.78 -6.86
N LYS A 192 3.05 3.81 -7.70
CA LYS A 192 2.14 4.11 -8.82
C LYS A 192 2.07 2.98 -9.85
N THR A 193 3.14 2.18 -10.00
CA THR A 193 3.19 1.09 -10.98
C THR A 193 2.15 -0.01 -10.71
N ALA A 194 1.67 -0.13 -9.46
CA ALA A 194 0.56 -1.03 -9.12
C ALA A 194 -0.70 -0.77 -9.96
N MET A 195 -0.95 0.49 -10.36
CA MET A 195 -2.10 0.83 -11.20
C MET A 195 -1.86 0.52 -12.68
N PHE A 196 -0.61 0.63 -13.15
CA PHE A 196 -0.23 0.20 -14.50
C PHE A 196 -0.42 -1.32 -14.62
N GLU A 197 0.07 -2.07 -13.63
CA GLU A 197 -0.10 -3.52 -13.55
C GLU A 197 -1.58 -3.92 -13.46
N LEU A 198 -2.37 -3.24 -12.62
CA LEU A 198 -3.81 -3.47 -12.50
C LEU A 198 -4.51 -3.33 -13.84
N LEU A 199 -4.27 -2.24 -14.57
CA LEU A 199 -4.94 -2.00 -15.85
C LEU A 199 -4.48 -2.97 -16.93
N GLU A 200 -3.21 -3.39 -16.93
CA GLU A 200 -2.73 -4.45 -17.80
C GLU A 200 -3.43 -5.79 -17.50
N GLN A 201 -3.61 -6.16 -16.22
CA GLN A 201 -4.35 -7.36 -15.80
C GLN A 201 -5.83 -7.33 -16.18
N LEU A 202 -6.42 -6.15 -16.24
CA LEU A 202 -7.79 -5.93 -16.73
C LEU A 202 -7.86 -5.74 -18.25
N ALA A 203 -6.78 -6.08 -18.99
CA ALA A 203 -6.68 -5.85 -20.44
C ALA A 203 -7.04 -4.41 -20.85
N TRP A 204 -6.66 -3.43 -20.00
CA TRP A 204 -6.94 -2.00 -20.15
C TRP A 204 -8.44 -1.61 -20.06
N ASN A 205 -9.31 -2.52 -19.62
CA ASN A 205 -10.68 -2.20 -19.27
C ASN A 205 -10.67 -1.46 -17.92
N ILE A 206 -11.18 -0.23 -17.94
CA ILE A 206 -11.15 0.63 -16.75
C ILE A 206 -12.33 0.24 -15.84
N PRO A 207 -12.08 -0.14 -14.57
CA PRO A 207 -13.15 -0.38 -13.61
C PRO A 207 -13.89 0.92 -13.27
N ASP A 208 -15.11 0.83 -12.77
CA ASP A 208 -15.89 2.00 -12.37
C ASP A 208 -15.32 2.63 -11.10
N TYR A 209 -14.87 1.79 -10.17
CA TYR A 209 -14.34 2.24 -8.88
C TYR A 209 -13.06 1.52 -8.51
N LEU A 210 -12.14 2.28 -7.91
CA LEU A 210 -10.97 1.79 -7.18
C LEU A 210 -11.11 2.19 -5.72
N ILE A 211 -11.16 1.21 -4.80
CA ILE A 211 -11.29 1.47 -3.37
C ILE A 211 -9.97 1.17 -2.67
N VAL A 212 -9.45 2.15 -1.90
CA VAL A 212 -8.12 2.09 -1.29
C VAL A 212 -8.15 2.43 0.19
N PRO A 213 -7.35 1.77 1.05
CA PRO A 213 -7.23 2.12 2.46
C PRO A 213 -6.52 3.47 2.64
N GLY A 214 -6.99 4.29 3.56
CA GLY A 214 -6.45 5.62 3.86
C GLY A 214 -5.72 5.68 5.21
N GLY A 215 -4.39 5.53 5.22
CA GLY A 215 -3.55 5.82 6.40
C GLY A 215 -2.77 7.13 6.20
N ASN A 216 -1.45 7.06 5.96
CA ASN A 216 -0.61 8.21 5.65
C ASN A 216 -0.86 8.78 4.23
N LEU A 217 -1.76 8.18 3.48
CA LEU A 217 -2.24 8.59 2.15
C LEU A 217 -1.17 8.56 1.04
N GLY A 218 -0.05 7.88 1.25
CA GLY A 218 0.98 7.72 0.23
C GLY A 218 0.51 6.85 -0.95
N ASN A 219 -0.21 5.74 -0.69
CA ASN A 219 -0.75 4.86 -1.72
C ASN A 219 -1.78 5.57 -2.62
N SER A 220 -2.76 6.25 -2.02
CA SER A 220 -3.76 7.01 -2.78
C SER A 220 -3.13 8.17 -3.57
N SER A 221 -2.09 8.83 -3.02
CA SER A 221 -1.30 9.83 -3.75
C SER A 221 -0.60 9.23 -4.97
N ALA A 222 0.03 8.06 -4.82
CA ALA A 222 0.71 7.36 -5.90
C ALA A 222 -0.26 6.86 -6.97
N PHE A 223 -1.42 6.35 -6.56
CA PHE A 223 -2.44 5.84 -7.49
C PHE A 223 -3.12 6.98 -8.26
N GLY A 224 -3.41 8.11 -7.59
CA GLY A 224 -3.89 9.31 -8.26
C GLY A 224 -2.90 9.81 -9.31
N LYS A 225 -1.61 9.89 -8.96
CA LYS A 225 -0.53 10.25 -9.90
C LYS A 225 -0.44 9.28 -11.07
N ALA A 226 -0.58 7.96 -10.83
CA ALA A 226 -0.60 6.97 -11.90
C ALA A 226 -1.70 7.27 -12.93
N PHE A 227 -2.91 7.57 -12.48
CA PHE A 227 -4.03 7.89 -13.37
C PHE A 227 -3.87 9.23 -14.08
N GLU A 228 -3.28 10.24 -13.41
CA GLU A 228 -2.92 11.51 -14.08
C GLU A 228 -1.93 11.26 -15.22
N GLU A 229 -0.86 10.49 -14.98
CA GLU A 229 0.14 10.17 -16.00
C GLU A 229 -0.44 9.31 -17.13
N LEU A 230 -1.16 8.22 -16.81
CA LEU A 230 -1.76 7.35 -17.80
C LEU A 230 -2.70 8.10 -18.76
N LYS A 231 -3.47 9.06 -18.23
CA LYS A 231 -4.36 9.90 -19.03
C LYS A 231 -3.58 10.97 -19.81
N LYS A 232 -2.62 11.64 -19.17
CA LYS A 232 -1.78 12.67 -19.79
C LYS A 232 -1.05 12.14 -21.02
N PHE A 233 -0.54 10.90 -20.93
CA PHE A 233 0.23 10.27 -22.00
C PHE A 233 -0.60 9.38 -22.93
N GLY A 234 -1.92 9.46 -22.89
CA GLY A 234 -2.82 8.80 -23.82
C GLY A 234 -2.91 7.27 -23.69
N LEU A 235 -2.44 6.69 -22.56
CA LEU A 235 -2.57 5.25 -22.32
C LEU A 235 -4.00 4.85 -21.97
N VAL A 236 -4.78 5.77 -21.43
CA VAL A 236 -6.21 5.58 -21.13
C VAL A 236 -7.01 6.85 -21.44
N GLU A 237 -8.27 6.70 -21.84
CA GLU A 237 -9.18 7.83 -22.09
C GLU A 237 -9.92 8.26 -20.81
N LYS A 238 -10.24 7.29 -19.95
CA LYS A 238 -10.92 7.49 -18.66
C LYS A 238 -10.16 6.82 -17.51
N VAL A 239 -10.47 7.21 -16.29
CA VAL A 239 -9.90 6.65 -15.07
C VAL A 239 -11.01 6.20 -14.12
N PRO A 240 -10.78 5.24 -13.21
CA PRO A 240 -11.78 4.85 -12.23
C PRO A 240 -12.00 5.95 -11.20
N LYS A 241 -13.18 6.02 -10.60
CA LYS A 241 -13.41 6.85 -9.40
C LYS A 241 -12.66 6.24 -8.21
N MET A 242 -11.69 6.97 -7.66
CA MET A 242 -10.90 6.49 -6.52
C MET A 242 -11.55 6.87 -5.20
N ILE A 243 -11.93 5.87 -4.40
CA ILE A 243 -12.53 6.06 -3.08
C ILE A 243 -11.50 5.71 -2.01
N VAL A 244 -11.19 6.67 -1.14
CA VAL A 244 -10.27 6.47 -0.01
C VAL A 244 -11.07 6.20 1.25
N VAL A 245 -10.80 5.06 1.91
CA VAL A 245 -11.52 4.63 3.11
C VAL A 245 -10.60 4.66 4.32
N GLN A 246 -10.93 5.47 5.33
CA GLN A 246 -10.23 5.54 6.62
C GLN A 246 -10.99 4.73 7.70
N ALA A 247 -10.31 4.42 8.81
CA ALA A 247 -10.98 3.94 10.02
C ALA A 247 -11.56 5.12 10.80
N ALA A 248 -12.78 4.99 11.35
CA ALA A 248 -13.51 6.08 11.99
C ALA A 248 -12.76 6.73 13.18
N GLY A 249 -11.93 5.96 13.90
CA GLY A 249 -11.09 6.47 14.99
C GLY A 249 -9.77 7.10 14.52
N ALA A 250 -9.46 7.10 13.20
CA ALA A 250 -8.26 7.67 12.59
C ALA A 250 -8.60 8.28 11.21
N ASN A 251 -9.54 9.22 11.15
CA ASN A 251 -10.23 9.67 9.95
C ASN A 251 -10.09 11.17 9.61
N PRO A 252 -8.94 11.82 9.83
CA PRO A 252 -8.83 13.28 9.63
C PRO A 252 -9.12 13.70 8.19
N PHE A 253 -8.78 12.87 7.20
CA PHE A 253 -9.02 13.15 5.78
C PHE A 253 -10.49 13.00 5.39
N ALA A 254 -11.20 12.00 5.95
CA ALA A 254 -12.64 11.85 5.76
C ALA A 254 -13.43 12.99 6.41
N ARG A 255 -13.00 13.44 7.61
CA ARG A 255 -13.58 14.63 8.27
C ARG A 255 -13.40 15.89 7.42
N MET A 256 -12.19 16.11 6.91
CA MET A 256 -11.90 17.24 6.02
C MET A 256 -12.77 17.22 4.76
N TRP A 257 -12.87 16.06 4.11
CA TRP A 257 -13.68 15.88 2.90
C TRP A 257 -15.17 16.17 3.16
N ARG A 258 -15.73 15.57 4.21
CA ARG A 258 -17.14 15.73 4.60
C ARG A 258 -17.51 17.18 4.94
N ALA A 259 -16.57 17.92 5.51
CA ALA A 259 -16.72 19.33 5.82
C ALA A 259 -16.53 20.26 4.61
N GLY A 260 -16.20 19.74 3.42
CA GLY A 260 -15.84 20.55 2.26
C GLY A 260 -14.60 21.44 2.48
N SER A 261 -13.78 21.11 3.49
CA SER A 261 -12.61 21.89 3.89
C SER A 261 -11.40 21.62 2.99
N ARG A 262 -10.53 22.62 2.86
CA ARG A 262 -9.20 22.51 2.23
C ARG A 262 -8.06 22.45 3.28
N GLN A 263 -8.41 22.35 4.54
CA GLN A 263 -7.46 22.26 5.65
C GLN A 263 -7.75 21.00 6.45
N LEU A 264 -6.72 20.16 6.59
CA LEU A 264 -6.82 18.95 7.39
C LEU A 264 -6.52 19.30 8.84
N VAL A 265 -7.45 18.92 9.73
CA VAL A 265 -7.28 19.00 11.18
C VAL A 265 -6.85 17.60 11.66
N PRO A 266 -5.65 17.45 12.26
CA PRO A 266 -5.20 16.17 12.78
C PRO A 266 -6.12 15.59 13.86
N VAL A 267 -6.03 14.28 14.07
CA VAL A 267 -6.60 13.55 15.21
C VAL A 267 -5.46 13.26 16.17
N ASP A 268 -5.49 13.84 17.36
CA ASP A 268 -4.39 13.74 18.33
C ASP A 268 -4.16 12.32 18.88
N LYS A 269 -5.23 11.59 19.11
CA LYS A 269 -5.20 10.21 19.63
C LYS A 269 -5.95 9.29 18.68
N PRO A 270 -5.32 8.88 17.55
CA PRO A 270 -5.96 7.97 16.62
C PRO A 270 -6.05 6.57 17.23
N GLU A 271 -7.26 5.98 17.21
CA GLU A 271 -7.51 4.63 17.70
C GLU A 271 -8.26 3.80 16.66
N THR A 272 -7.75 2.64 16.35
CA THR A 272 -8.41 1.65 15.48
C THR A 272 -7.71 0.30 15.57
N VAL A 273 -8.44 -0.78 15.34
CA VAL A 273 -7.91 -2.13 15.16
C VAL A 273 -7.05 -2.27 13.90
N ALA A 274 -7.24 -1.39 12.94
CA ALA A 274 -6.48 -1.34 11.68
C ALA A 274 -5.14 -0.60 11.88
N THR A 275 -4.23 -1.21 12.63
CA THR A 275 -2.99 -0.57 13.12
C THR A 275 -2.14 0.07 12.02
N ALA A 276 -2.10 -0.50 10.80
CA ALA A 276 -1.31 0.03 9.68
C ALA A 276 -1.84 1.36 9.12
N ILE A 277 -3.10 1.75 9.45
CA ILE A 277 -3.71 3.04 9.09
C ILE A 277 -4.10 3.89 10.29
N ARG A 278 -3.61 3.55 11.49
CA ARG A 278 -3.80 4.32 12.72
C ARG A 278 -2.94 5.59 12.69
N ILE A 279 -3.30 6.52 11.81
CA ILE A 279 -2.55 7.76 11.52
C ILE A 279 -3.46 8.97 11.76
N GLY A 280 -3.10 9.79 12.74
CA GLY A 280 -3.83 11.01 13.06
C GLY A 280 -3.45 12.22 12.19
N ASN A 281 -2.22 12.26 11.66
CA ASN A 281 -1.71 13.37 10.85
C ASN A 281 -1.07 12.86 9.55
N PRO A 282 -1.86 12.52 8.53
CA PRO A 282 -1.37 11.98 7.27
C PRO A 282 -0.58 13.01 6.47
N ARG A 283 0.70 12.76 6.22
CA ARG A 283 1.61 13.71 5.57
C ARG A 283 1.32 13.93 4.08
N SER A 284 0.74 12.94 3.39
CA SER A 284 0.50 12.98 1.94
C SER A 284 -0.91 13.44 1.55
N TRP A 285 -1.69 14.02 2.48
CA TRP A 285 -3.10 14.35 2.25
C TRP A 285 -3.35 15.28 1.05
N LYS A 286 -2.48 16.30 0.82
CA LYS A 286 -2.62 17.22 -0.31
C LYS A 286 -2.51 16.52 -1.66
N LYS A 287 -1.54 15.59 -1.80
CA LYS A 287 -1.35 14.80 -3.02
C LYS A 287 -2.49 13.80 -3.21
N SER A 288 -2.96 13.19 -2.11
CA SER A 288 -4.12 12.30 -2.15
C SER A 288 -5.40 13.04 -2.56
N LEU A 289 -5.62 14.24 -2.02
CA LEU A 289 -6.76 15.09 -2.38
C LEU A 289 -6.78 15.38 -3.89
N ARG A 290 -5.62 15.80 -4.46
CA ARG A 290 -5.49 16.01 -5.92
C ARG A 290 -5.89 14.76 -6.70
N GLY A 291 -5.39 13.58 -6.30
CA GLY A 291 -5.73 12.32 -6.98
C GLY A 291 -7.20 11.93 -6.85
N VAL A 292 -7.82 12.13 -5.68
CA VAL A 292 -9.26 11.88 -5.47
C VAL A 292 -10.10 12.81 -6.35
N GLU A 293 -9.77 14.10 -6.38
CA GLU A 293 -10.47 15.09 -7.21
C GLU A 293 -10.30 14.84 -8.71
N PHE A 294 -9.07 14.53 -9.15
CA PHE A 294 -8.78 14.20 -10.55
C PHE A 294 -9.59 13.00 -11.05
N THR A 295 -9.78 11.99 -10.20
CA THR A 295 -10.53 10.77 -10.53
C THR A 295 -12.05 10.93 -10.36
N GLY A 296 -12.54 12.06 -9.86
CA GLY A 296 -13.95 12.25 -9.51
C GLY A 296 -14.43 11.32 -8.40
N GLY A 297 -13.50 10.91 -7.53
CA GLY A 297 -13.75 10.06 -6.38
C GLY A 297 -14.15 10.85 -5.13
N PHE A 298 -14.07 10.19 -3.97
CA PHE A 298 -14.36 10.81 -2.67
C PHE A 298 -13.67 10.07 -1.51
N VAL A 299 -13.87 10.60 -0.30
CA VAL A 299 -13.26 10.05 0.93
C VAL A 299 -14.35 9.73 1.94
N MET A 300 -14.22 8.57 2.60
CA MET A 300 -15.16 8.10 3.62
C MET A 300 -14.44 7.39 4.77
N ASP A 301 -15.21 6.98 5.77
CA ASP A 301 -14.73 6.19 6.89
C ASP A 301 -15.68 5.04 7.25
N VAL A 302 -15.11 4.06 7.95
CA VAL A 302 -15.80 2.85 8.45
C VAL A 302 -15.40 2.59 9.90
N THR A 303 -16.28 1.92 10.66
CA THR A 303 -16.01 1.55 12.05
C THR A 303 -15.11 0.33 12.16
N ASP A 304 -14.59 0.08 13.38
CA ASP A 304 -13.77 -1.10 13.66
C ASP A 304 -14.57 -2.41 13.55
N GLU A 305 -15.88 -2.35 13.85
CA GLU A 305 -16.83 -3.47 13.69
C GLU A 305 -16.99 -3.82 12.20
N GLU A 306 -17.25 -2.81 11.36
CA GLU A 306 -17.34 -2.98 9.90
C GLU A 306 -16.06 -3.56 9.31
N ILE A 307 -14.89 -3.11 9.80
CA ILE A 307 -13.58 -3.65 9.42
C ILE A 307 -13.45 -5.12 9.80
N GLY A 308 -13.85 -5.47 11.03
CA GLY A 308 -13.79 -6.84 11.54
C GLY A 308 -14.64 -7.82 10.72
N GLU A 309 -15.88 -7.44 10.40
CA GLU A 309 -16.80 -8.22 9.57
C GLU A 309 -16.24 -8.41 8.15
N ALA A 310 -15.78 -7.31 7.52
CA ALA A 310 -15.20 -7.34 6.18
C ALA A 310 -13.95 -8.22 6.13
N LYS A 311 -13.06 -8.11 7.13
CA LYS A 311 -11.86 -8.95 7.23
C LYS A 311 -12.20 -10.44 7.36
N ALA A 312 -13.22 -10.76 8.18
CA ALA A 312 -13.69 -12.13 8.32
C ALA A 312 -14.20 -12.69 6.98
N MET A 313 -14.95 -11.89 6.23
CA MET A 313 -15.48 -12.28 4.92
C MET A 313 -14.37 -12.47 3.87
N ILE A 314 -13.37 -11.59 3.82
CA ILE A 314 -12.19 -11.76 2.94
C ILE A 314 -11.46 -13.07 3.27
N GLY A 315 -11.33 -13.40 4.56
CA GLY A 315 -10.75 -14.67 4.99
C GLY A 315 -11.58 -15.90 4.56
N GLN A 316 -12.92 -15.80 4.58
CA GLN A 316 -13.82 -16.88 4.12
C GLN A 316 -13.81 -17.09 2.60
N ASP A 317 -13.36 -16.09 1.85
CA ASP A 317 -13.12 -16.20 0.41
C ASP A 317 -11.74 -16.82 0.09
N GLY A 318 -10.95 -17.15 1.12
CA GLY A 318 -9.61 -17.74 0.98
C GLY A 318 -8.51 -16.75 0.60
N ILE A 319 -8.83 -15.44 0.57
CA ILE A 319 -7.91 -14.40 0.11
C ILE A 319 -7.00 -13.95 1.27
N GLY A 320 -7.59 -13.53 2.40
CA GLY A 320 -6.88 -13.07 3.59
C GLY A 320 -6.15 -11.72 3.40
N CYS A 321 -6.16 -10.89 4.44
CA CYS A 321 -5.43 -9.60 4.42
C CYS A 321 -5.23 -9.06 5.83
N GLU A 322 -4.39 -8.02 6.00
CA GLU A 322 -4.33 -7.25 7.25
C GLU A 322 -5.62 -6.43 7.48
N PRO A 323 -5.96 -6.03 8.73
CA PRO A 323 -7.20 -5.27 9.03
C PRO A 323 -7.33 -3.98 8.23
N ALA A 324 -6.23 -3.25 8.01
CA ALA A 324 -6.23 -2.02 7.23
C ALA A 324 -6.77 -2.22 5.81
N SER A 325 -6.45 -3.33 5.18
CA SER A 325 -6.95 -3.68 3.84
C SER A 325 -8.45 -3.93 3.81
N ALA A 326 -9.01 -4.46 4.89
CA ALA A 326 -10.43 -4.81 4.97
C ALA A 326 -11.36 -3.58 4.98
N THR A 327 -10.83 -2.38 5.28
CA THR A 327 -11.60 -1.13 5.17
C THR A 327 -12.20 -0.94 3.78
N THR A 328 -11.54 -1.46 2.73
CA THR A 328 -12.02 -1.36 1.35
C THR A 328 -13.33 -2.11 1.14
N LEU A 329 -13.44 -3.34 1.65
CA LEU A 329 -14.66 -4.13 1.55
C LEU A 329 -15.76 -3.58 2.49
N ALA A 330 -15.38 -3.09 3.68
CA ALA A 330 -16.30 -2.44 4.61
C ALA A 330 -16.94 -1.19 3.99
N GLY A 331 -16.10 -0.31 3.44
CA GLY A 331 -16.57 0.90 2.74
C GLY A 331 -17.44 0.56 1.54
N LEU A 332 -17.06 -0.44 0.76
CA LEU A 332 -17.84 -0.90 -0.38
C LEU A 332 -19.23 -1.38 0.02
N ARG A 333 -19.33 -2.21 1.07
CA ARG A 333 -20.63 -2.70 1.60
C ARG A 333 -21.52 -1.53 2.02
N LYS A 334 -20.96 -0.56 2.72
CA LYS A 334 -21.67 0.65 3.16
C LYS A 334 -22.19 1.46 1.98
N LEU A 335 -21.37 1.75 0.99
CA LEU A 335 -21.76 2.47 -0.23
C LEU A 335 -22.83 1.75 -1.06
N ARG A 336 -22.80 0.42 -1.05
CA ARG A 336 -23.86 -0.39 -1.67
C ARG A 336 -25.18 -0.29 -0.91
N SER A 337 -25.15 -0.35 0.42
CA SER A 337 -26.36 -0.23 1.25
C SER A 337 -27.00 1.15 1.12
N GLU A 338 -26.20 2.19 0.89
CA GLU A 338 -26.63 3.58 0.65
C GLU A 338 -27.06 3.85 -0.80
N GLY A 339 -26.94 2.87 -1.71
CA GLY A 339 -27.28 3.02 -3.12
C GLY A 339 -26.29 3.88 -3.94
N THR A 340 -25.14 4.24 -3.38
CA THR A 340 -24.13 5.07 -4.03
C THR A 340 -23.41 4.34 -5.18
N ILE A 341 -23.20 3.03 -5.04
CA ILE A 341 -22.57 2.18 -6.07
C ILE A 341 -23.63 1.24 -6.65
N ASP A 342 -23.70 1.15 -7.98
CA ASP A 342 -24.59 0.24 -8.69
C ASP A 342 -24.16 -1.24 -8.48
N PRO A 343 -25.12 -2.21 -8.35
CA PRO A 343 -24.79 -3.63 -8.22
C PRO A 343 -24.01 -4.19 -9.43
N ASP A 344 -24.13 -3.58 -10.59
CA ASP A 344 -23.46 -3.99 -11.83
C ASP A 344 -22.08 -3.31 -12.03
N ALA A 345 -21.74 -2.36 -11.17
CA ALA A 345 -20.45 -1.68 -11.23
C ALA A 345 -19.28 -2.66 -11.08
N VAL A 346 -18.26 -2.48 -11.89
CA VAL A 346 -16.98 -3.20 -11.79
C VAL A 346 -16.11 -2.49 -10.76
N VAL A 347 -15.83 -3.14 -9.65
CA VAL A 347 -15.08 -2.57 -8.53
C VAL A 347 -13.78 -3.33 -8.30
N VAL A 348 -12.69 -2.58 -8.10
CA VAL A 348 -11.42 -3.11 -7.61
C VAL A 348 -11.16 -2.57 -6.22
N ALA A 349 -10.98 -3.47 -5.24
CA ALA A 349 -10.55 -3.15 -3.88
C ALA A 349 -9.07 -3.50 -3.69
N VAL A 350 -8.27 -2.58 -3.14
CA VAL A 350 -6.84 -2.79 -2.92
C VAL A 350 -6.60 -3.40 -1.55
N LEU A 351 -5.94 -4.56 -1.50
CA LEU A 351 -5.46 -5.18 -0.28
C LEU A 351 -3.95 -4.88 -0.12
N THR A 352 -3.61 -4.07 0.87
CA THR A 352 -2.28 -3.47 1.03
C THR A 352 -1.27 -4.35 1.73
N GLY A 353 -1.73 -5.29 2.56
CA GLY A 353 -0.87 -6.20 3.32
C GLY A 353 -1.47 -7.59 3.47
N HIS A 354 -0.59 -8.56 3.62
CA HIS A 354 -0.92 -9.98 3.79
C HIS A 354 -1.54 -10.24 5.16
N VAL A 355 -2.30 -11.34 5.29
CA VAL A 355 -2.95 -11.76 6.54
C VAL A 355 -1.95 -11.93 7.70
N LEU A 356 -0.72 -12.34 7.43
CA LEU A 356 0.33 -12.54 8.42
C LEU A 356 0.98 -11.25 8.95
N LYS A 357 0.61 -10.07 8.45
CA LYS A 357 1.14 -8.78 8.94
C LYS A 357 0.53 -8.32 10.27
N ASP A 358 -0.62 -8.86 10.65
CA ASP A 358 -1.28 -8.56 11.93
C ASP A 358 -1.96 -9.83 12.48
N THR A 359 -1.14 -10.78 12.95
CA THR A 359 -1.59 -12.04 13.55
C THR A 359 -2.26 -11.83 14.90
N ASP A 360 -1.87 -10.80 15.65
CA ASP A 360 -2.46 -10.47 16.96
C ASP A 360 -3.96 -10.16 16.82
N PHE A 361 -4.35 -9.46 15.75
CA PHE A 361 -5.76 -9.24 15.44
C PHE A 361 -6.52 -10.56 15.27
N ILE A 362 -5.95 -11.51 14.54
CA ILE A 362 -6.59 -12.80 14.25
C ILE A 362 -6.80 -13.58 15.54
N ILE A 363 -5.74 -13.67 16.36
CA ILE A 363 -5.77 -14.42 17.65
C ILE A 363 -6.79 -13.81 18.60
N LYS A 364 -6.86 -12.47 18.69
CA LYS A 364 -7.75 -11.74 19.58
C LYS A 364 -9.22 -11.80 19.18
N HIS A 365 -9.52 -11.77 17.87
CA HIS A 365 -10.88 -11.60 17.35
C HIS A 365 -11.50 -12.89 16.77
N ARG A 366 -10.73 -13.98 16.64
CA ARG A 366 -11.27 -15.28 16.27
C ARG A 366 -11.46 -16.12 17.52
N LYS A 367 -12.69 -16.66 17.74
CA LYS A 367 -12.93 -17.68 18.75
C LYS A 367 -11.98 -18.84 18.49
N LYS A 368 -11.30 -19.35 19.54
CA LYS A 368 -10.56 -20.62 19.43
C LYS A 368 -11.53 -21.65 18.84
N PRO A 369 -11.16 -22.40 17.80
CA PRO A 369 -11.96 -23.53 17.38
C PRO A 369 -12.13 -24.44 18.61
N GLU A 370 -13.37 -24.85 18.90
CA GLU A 370 -13.58 -25.91 19.87
C GLU A 370 -12.74 -27.09 19.41
N SER A 371 -11.78 -27.52 20.22
CA SER A 371 -11.02 -28.72 19.96
C SER A 371 -12.00 -29.89 19.94
N ARG A 372 -12.37 -30.38 18.76
CA ARG A 372 -13.05 -31.66 18.65
C ARG A 372 -12.01 -32.70 19.01
N GLU A 373 -12.20 -33.39 20.13
CA GLU A 373 -11.47 -34.63 20.39
C GLU A 373 -11.71 -35.55 19.18
N VAL A 374 -10.65 -35.93 18.52
CA VAL A 374 -10.71 -36.97 17.50
C VAL A 374 -10.99 -38.24 18.27
N ALA A 375 -12.21 -38.78 18.18
CA ALA A 375 -12.49 -40.11 18.70
C ALA A 375 -11.45 -41.08 18.11
N GLU A 376 -10.76 -41.83 18.97
CA GLU A 376 -9.80 -42.84 18.54
C GLU A 376 -10.45 -43.74 17.50
N VAL A 377 -9.94 -43.69 16.29
CA VAL A 377 -10.28 -44.66 15.24
C VAL A 377 -9.59 -45.94 15.61
N HIS A 378 -10.25 -46.79 16.34
CA HIS A 378 -9.81 -48.17 16.51
C HIS A 378 -9.84 -48.83 15.13
N ALA A 379 -8.66 -48.96 14.51
CA ALA A 379 -8.47 -49.87 13.39
C ALA A 379 -8.85 -51.30 13.84
N LYS A 380 -9.89 -51.85 13.28
CA LYS A 380 -10.17 -53.28 13.28
C LYS A 380 -9.46 -53.93 12.11
#